data_81683ba7ce4809accad29d6fceae66de
#
_entry.id   81683ba7ce4809accad29d6fceae66de
#
_cell.length_a   1.000
_cell.length_b   1.000
_cell.length_c   1.000
_cell.angle_alpha   90.00
_cell.angle_beta   90.00
_cell.angle_gamma   90.00
#
_symmetry.space_group_name_H-M   'P 1'
#
loop_
_entity.id
_entity.type
_entity.pdbx_description
1 polymer ?
#
loop_
_entity_poly.entity_id
_entity_poly.type
_entity_poly.pdbx_seq_one_letter_code
_entity_poly.pdbx_strand_id
1 'polypeptide(L)'
;MRSATEFWRDPRTPFVESRRACDSRACHRPHSHDTFSIGAVDAGNSVFTGAAEGPRLLQPGNLVGVPAGRVHACNPLPGQVWSYQMLHLDARWMAEVRAEHDGLPGPDWLQEPIRISHHRPRYQQYCQLNETLFSDDPVSVKEAALIAFVGDLDEHDGVAVAGPPEDAALQQRVQPVMDVLRQRLEHTPALQELASLAGMSRYQLIRAFRRATGLTPHAWQIDQRIQEARRRLCEGQSLAVVAHALGFADQSHFQRVFKAHAGATPGQYRR
;
A
#
# COMPACT_ATOMS: atom_id res chain seq x y z
N MET A 1 -14.03 -3.10 23.73
CA MET A 1 -14.27 -2.05 22.71
C MET A 1 -14.30 -2.71 21.35
N ARG A 2 -15.17 -2.30 20.43
CA ARG A 2 -15.15 -2.83 19.05
C ARG A 2 -14.03 -2.12 18.29
N SER A 3 -13.17 -2.86 17.58
CA SER A 3 -12.20 -2.30 16.66
C SER A 3 -12.93 -1.40 15.65
N ALA A 4 -12.59 -0.13 15.62
CA ALA A 4 -13.16 0.84 14.67
C ALA A 4 -12.12 1.13 13.60
N THR A 5 -12.55 1.04 12.36
CA THR A 5 -11.75 1.47 11.19
C THR A 5 -12.55 2.54 10.46
N GLU A 6 -11.95 3.69 10.26
CA GLU A 6 -12.54 4.83 9.58
C GLU A 6 -11.70 5.16 8.34
N PHE A 7 -12.37 5.65 7.30
CA PHE A 7 -11.75 6.09 6.05
C PHE A 7 -12.14 7.53 5.78
N TRP A 8 -11.19 8.30 5.31
CA TRP A 8 -11.45 9.61 4.73
C TRP A 8 -11.05 9.62 3.27
N ARG A 9 -11.97 10.03 2.43
CA ARG A 9 -11.84 10.23 0.98
C ARG A 9 -12.73 11.39 0.57
N ASP A 10 -12.27 12.19 -0.37
CA ASP A 10 -13.07 13.25 -0.99
C ASP A 10 -12.88 13.19 -2.51
N PRO A 11 -13.96 13.11 -3.31
CA PRO A 11 -13.85 13.10 -4.77
C PRO A 11 -13.13 14.33 -5.36
N ARG A 12 -13.05 15.42 -4.61
CA ARG A 12 -12.33 16.64 -5.01
C ARG A 12 -10.81 16.53 -4.80
N THR A 13 -10.36 15.56 -4.01
CA THR A 13 -8.95 15.25 -3.75
C THR A 13 -8.68 13.78 -4.03
N PRO A 14 -8.85 13.30 -5.28
CA PRO A 14 -8.78 11.87 -5.62
C PRO A 14 -7.37 11.29 -5.48
N PHE A 15 -6.37 12.13 -5.26
CA PHE A 15 -4.97 11.78 -5.10
C PHE A 15 -4.61 11.34 -3.67
N VAL A 16 -5.58 11.32 -2.75
CA VAL A 16 -5.34 10.96 -1.34
C VAL A 16 -6.46 10.12 -0.75
N GLU A 17 -6.08 9.12 0.02
CA GLU A 17 -6.95 8.38 0.93
C GLU A 17 -6.28 8.34 2.30
N SER A 18 -7.04 8.59 3.37
CA SER A 18 -6.58 8.35 4.73
C SER A 18 -7.45 7.32 5.45
N ARG A 19 -6.81 6.56 6.32
CA ARG A 19 -7.46 5.55 7.16
C ARG A 19 -6.89 5.61 8.56
N ARG A 20 -7.75 5.45 9.56
CA ARG A 20 -7.34 5.22 10.95
C ARG A 20 -8.05 4.00 11.54
N ALA A 21 -7.37 3.25 12.38
CA ALA A 21 -7.89 2.07 13.03
C ALA A 21 -7.46 2.04 14.48
N CYS A 22 -8.45 1.85 15.38
CA CYS A 22 -8.24 1.72 16.81
C CYS A 22 -8.44 0.27 17.26
N ASP A 23 -7.58 -0.21 18.16
CA ASP A 23 -7.65 -1.55 18.77
C ASP A 23 -7.77 -2.68 17.73
N SER A 24 -7.08 -2.54 16.61
CA SER A 24 -7.14 -3.50 15.51
C SER A 24 -6.40 -4.78 15.84
N ARG A 25 -7.02 -5.92 15.51
CA ARG A 25 -6.40 -7.26 15.47
C ARG A 25 -6.23 -7.76 14.05
N ALA A 26 -6.51 -6.92 13.06
CA ALA A 26 -6.39 -7.32 11.66
C ALA A 26 -4.94 -7.61 11.33
N CYS A 27 -4.72 -8.79 10.73
CA CYS A 27 -3.43 -9.16 10.15
C CYS A 27 -3.53 -9.05 8.63
N HIS A 28 -2.53 -8.44 8.05
CA HIS A 28 -2.39 -8.24 6.61
C HIS A 28 -1.46 -9.28 6.01
N ARG A 29 -1.87 -9.85 4.88
CA ARG A 29 -0.93 -10.61 4.04
C ARG A 29 0.07 -9.64 3.41
N PRO A 30 1.27 -10.11 3.02
CA PRO A 30 2.17 -9.30 2.20
C PRO A 30 1.43 -8.80 0.95
N HIS A 31 1.45 -7.49 0.74
CA HIS A 31 0.72 -6.77 -0.30
C HIS A 31 1.49 -5.52 -0.72
N SER A 32 1.10 -4.92 -1.83
CA SER A 32 1.59 -3.63 -2.29
C SER A 32 0.42 -2.64 -2.46
N HIS A 33 0.76 -1.39 -2.70
CA HIS A 33 -0.16 -0.34 -3.11
C HIS A 33 0.37 0.32 -4.38
N ASP A 34 -0.50 0.87 -5.21
CA ASP A 34 -0.15 1.71 -6.37
C ASP A 34 0.10 3.18 -5.97
N THR A 35 0.02 3.47 -4.69
CA THR A 35 0.27 4.77 -4.07
C THR A 35 1.53 4.74 -3.19
N PHE A 36 2.13 5.90 -2.95
CA PHE A 36 3.05 6.08 -1.84
C PHE A 36 2.25 6.02 -0.54
N SER A 37 2.72 5.25 0.43
CA SER A 37 1.98 5.03 1.67
C SER A 37 2.79 5.45 2.89
N ILE A 38 2.17 6.18 3.81
CA ILE A 38 2.78 6.54 5.10
C ILE A 38 1.91 5.93 6.20
N GLY A 39 2.50 5.02 6.98
CA GLY A 39 1.86 4.43 8.15
C GLY A 39 2.42 5.02 9.44
N ALA A 40 1.55 5.29 10.41
CA ALA A 40 1.91 5.71 11.76
C ALA A 40 1.38 4.71 12.79
N VAL A 41 2.18 4.36 13.79
CA VAL A 41 1.75 3.56 14.94
C VAL A 41 1.37 4.49 16.07
N ASP A 42 0.10 4.43 16.51
CA ASP A 42 -0.41 5.29 17.60
C ASP A 42 -0.38 4.58 18.96
N ALA A 43 -0.72 3.29 18.99
CA ALA A 43 -0.67 2.48 20.21
C ALA A 43 -0.42 1.01 19.89
N GLY A 44 0.14 0.28 20.86
CA GLY A 44 0.58 -1.10 20.67
C GLY A 44 1.85 -1.18 19.82
N ASN A 45 2.24 -2.40 19.48
CA ASN A 45 3.42 -2.65 18.65
C ASN A 45 3.03 -3.39 17.38
N SER A 46 3.74 -3.12 16.29
CA SER A 46 3.55 -3.78 15.01
C SER A 46 4.87 -4.34 14.48
N VAL A 47 4.81 -5.48 13.82
CA VAL A 47 5.93 -6.04 13.06
C VAL A 47 5.79 -5.65 11.61
N PHE A 48 6.71 -4.85 11.11
CA PHE A 48 6.86 -4.51 9.70
C PHE A 48 7.67 -5.58 8.99
N THR A 49 7.13 -6.12 7.91
CA THR A 49 7.84 -6.98 6.96
C THR A 49 7.94 -6.28 5.62
N GLY A 50 9.13 -6.23 5.04
CA GLY A 50 9.44 -5.47 3.81
C GLY A 50 10.84 -4.85 3.86
N ALA A 51 11.48 -4.84 5.04
CA ALA A 51 12.88 -4.46 5.19
C ALA A 51 13.82 -5.55 4.66
N ALA A 52 14.94 -5.15 4.06
CA ALA A 52 15.92 -6.06 3.45
C ALA A 52 16.55 -7.02 4.48
N GLU A 53 16.82 -6.54 5.69
CA GLU A 53 17.44 -7.32 6.75
C GLU A 53 16.45 -8.11 7.63
N GLY A 54 15.20 -8.23 7.20
CA GLY A 54 14.14 -8.95 7.90
C GLY A 54 13.17 -8.06 8.68
N PRO A 55 12.26 -8.66 9.47
CA PRO A 55 11.21 -7.94 10.15
C PRO A 55 11.73 -6.87 11.12
N ARG A 56 11.03 -5.73 11.19
CA ARG A 56 11.33 -4.61 12.09
C ARG A 56 10.16 -4.37 13.04
N LEU A 57 10.47 -4.14 14.32
CA LEU A 57 9.48 -3.76 15.31
C LEU A 57 9.19 -2.26 15.18
N LEU A 58 7.92 -1.91 14.99
CA LEU A 58 7.42 -0.55 15.05
C LEU A 58 6.71 -0.32 16.38
N GLN A 59 6.99 0.82 16.99
CA GLN A 59 6.45 1.26 18.28
C GLN A 59 5.62 2.54 18.11
N PRO A 60 4.81 2.90 19.10
CA PRO A 60 4.07 4.16 19.08
C PRO A 60 4.97 5.36 18.79
N GLY A 61 4.56 6.20 17.84
CA GLY A 61 5.34 7.34 17.35
C GLY A 61 6.26 7.03 16.17
N ASN A 62 6.34 5.77 15.70
CA ASN A 62 7.08 5.46 14.49
C ASN A 62 6.23 5.71 13.24
N LEU A 63 6.88 6.20 12.21
CA LEU A 63 6.34 6.29 10.85
C LEU A 63 7.04 5.29 9.93
N VAL A 64 6.33 4.78 8.96
CA VAL A 64 6.91 3.98 7.86
C VAL A 64 6.43 4.54 6.54
N GLY A 65 7.37 4.95 5.68
CA GLY A 65 7.14 5.37 4.30
C GLY A 65 7.41 4.22 3.34
N VAL A 66 6.43 3.86 2.52
CA VAL A 66 6.51 2.75 1.58
C VAL A 66 6.16 3.24 0.17
N PRO A 67 7.11 3.23 -0.77
CA PRO A 67 6.86 3.57 -2.17
C PRO A 67 5.86 2.64 -2.84
N ALA A 68 5.21 3.14 -3.91
CA ALA A 68 4.29 2.36 -4.71
C ALA A 68 4.91 1.05 -5.24
N GLY A 69 4.13 -0.01 -5.29
CA GLY A 69 4.55 -1.32 -5.77
C GLY A 69 5.44 -2.13 -4.81
N ARG A 70 5.87 -1.56 -3.68
CA ARG A 70 6.74 -2.25 -2.71
C ARG A 70 5.93 -3.17 -1.81
N VAL A 71 6.27 -4.45 -1.84
CA VAL A 71 5.59 -5.47 -1.03
C VAL A 71 6.00 -5.36 0.43
N HIS A 72 4.99 -5.26 1.29
CA HIS A 72 5.15 -5.14 2.74
C HIS A 72 3.94 -5.69 3.50
N ALA A 73 4.07 -5.80 4.81
CA ALA A 73 2.94 -5.98 5.73
C ALA A 73 3.29 -5.39 7.10
N CYS A 74 2.27 -4.83 7.78
CA CYS A 74 2.34 -4.42 9.18
C CYS A 74 1.31 -5.22 9.96
N ASN A 75 1.74 -5.92 10.99
CA ASN A 75 0.88 -6.77 11.80
C ASN A 75 1.12 -6.57 13.28
N PRO A 76 0.09 -6.56 14.14
CA PRO A 76 0.29 -6.54 15.58
C PRO A 76 1.07 -7.80 16.03
N LEU A 77 1.73 -7.72 17.16
CA LEU A 77 2.31 -8.90 17.80
C LEU A 77 1.22 -9.95 18.09
N PRO A 78 1.53 -11.24 18.07
CA PRO A 78 0.55 -12.30 18.30
C PRO A 78 -0.25 -12.07 19.60
N GLY A 79 -1.59 -12.11 19.47
CA GLY A 79 -2.51 -11.89 20.58
C GLY A 79 -2.69 -10.44 21.02
N GLN A 80 -1.97 -9.50 20.44
CA GLN A 80 -2.06 -8.07 20.79
C GLN A 80 -2.99 -7.30 19.83
N VAL A 81 -3.30 -6.08 20.22
CA VAL A 81 -3.99 -5.07 19.41
C VAL A 81 -3.04 -3.90 19.15
N TRP A 82 -3.33 -3.15 18.10
CA TRP A 82 -2.63 -1.92 17.78
C TRP A 82 -3.57 -0.88 17.20
N SER A 83 -3.20 0.39 17.35
CA SER A 83 -3.89 1.51 16.71
C SER A 83 -2.92 2.18 15.75
N TYR A 84 -3.42 2.59 14.59
CA TYR A 84 -2.58 3.12 13.53
C TYR A 84 -3.36 4.04 12.59
N GLN A 85 -2.62 4.86 11.90
CA GLN A 85 -3.08 5.69 10.81
C GLN A 85 -2.34 5.32 9.53
N MET A 86 -3.01 5.43 8.38
CA MET A 86 -2.43 5.20 7.06
C MET A 86 -2.86 6.32 6.12
N LEU A 87 -1.89 6.88 5.40
CA LEU A 87 -2.10 7.84 4.32
C LEU A 87 -1.60 7.21 3.02
N HIS A 88 -2.42 7.25 1.99
CA HIS A 88 -2.10 6.79 0.65
C HIS A 88 -2.14 8.00 -0.28
N LEU A 89 -1.04 8.28 -0.96
CA LEU A 89 -0.84 9.46 -1.80
C LEU A 89 -0.48 9.02 -3.23
N ASP A 90 -1.08 9.65 -4.21
CA ASP A 90 -0.66 9.49 -5.60
C ASP A 90 0.77 10.00 -5.76
N ALA A 91 1.66 9.13 -6.25
CA ALA A 91 3.08 9.45 -6.35
C ALA A 91 3.38 10.57 -7.35
N ARG A 92 2.55 10.71 -8.40
CA ARG A 92 2.70 11.77 -9.38
C ARG A 92 2.30 13.11 -8.78
N TRP A 93 1.17 13.17 -8.09
CA TRP A 93 0.75 14.37 -7.37
C TRP A 93 1.80 14.82 -6.33
N MET A 94 2.38 13.87 -5.58
CA MET A 94 3.47 14.18 -4.65
C MET A 94 4.69 14.80 -5.35
N ALA A 95 5.07 14.26 -6.50
CA ALA A 95 6.19 14.79 -7.28
C ALA A 95 5.89 16.21 -7.80
N GLU A 96 4.66 16.48 -8.22
CA GLU A 96 4.20 17.82 -8.64
C GLU A 96 4.29 18.83 -7.48
N VAL A 97 3.79 18.49 -6.28
CA VAL A 97 3.88 19.35 -5.08
C VAL A 97 5.33 19.65 -4.70
N ARG A 98 6.20 18.64 -4.74
CA ARG A 98 7.63 18.84 -4.43
C ARG A 98 8.32 19.70 -5.47
N ALA A 99 8.01 19.53 -6.75
CA ALA A 99 8.55 20.36 -7.81
C ALA A 99 8.13 21.83 -7.65
N GLU A 100 6.90 22.10 -7.23
CA GLU A 100 6.44 23.47 -6.93
C GLU A 100 7.18 24.06 -5.72
N HIS A 101 7.44 23.26 -4.68
CA HIS A 101 8.12 23.70 -3.47
C HIS A 101 9.62 24.01 -3.72
N ASP A 102 10.33 23.09 -4.39
CA ASP A 102 11.79 23.16 -4.53
C ASP A 102 12.23 23.89 -5.82
N GLY A 103 11.31 24.16 -6.77
CA GLY A 103 11.61 24.71 -8.10
C GLY A 103 12.42 23.76 -8.99
N LEU A 104 12.51 22.49 -8.62
CA LEU A 104 13.24 21.42 -9.32
C LEU A 104 12.29 20.26 -9.58
N PRO A 105 12.59 19.36 -10.55
CA PRO A 105 11.84 18.11 -10.70
C PRO A 105 11.78 17.35 -9.38
N GLY A 106 10.56 17.00 -8.94
CA GLY A 106 10.38 16.25 -7.71
C GLY A 106 11.06 14.86 -7.77
N PRO A 107 11.34 14.24 -6.62
CA PRO A 107 11.95 12.92 -6.55
C PRO A 107 11.08 11.87 -7.23
N ASP A 108 11.72 10.85 -7.81
CA ASP A 108 11.00 9.65 -8.28
C ASP A 108 10.61 8.77 -7.07
N TRP A 109 9.44 9.03 -6.53
CA TRP A 109 8.90 8.30 -5.36
C TRP A 109 8.79 6.79 -5.56
N LEU A 110 8.85 6.30 -6.82
CA LEU A 110 8.89 4.87 -7.11
C LEU A 110 10.26 4.26 -6.83
N GLN A 111 11.32 5.07 -6.94
CA GLN A 111 12.70 4.64 -6.69
C GLN A 111 13.14 4.89 -5.24
N GLU A 112 12.31 5.56 -4.45
CA GLU A 112 12.63 5.81 -3.05
C GLU A 112 12.77 4.51 -2.24
N PRO A 113 13.66 4.49 -1.23
CA PRO A 113 13.74 3.38 -0.29
C PRO A 113 12.51 3.34 0.62
N ILE A 114 12.20 2.16 1.15
CA ILE A 114 11.32 2.07 2.32
C ILE A 114 12.07 2.67 3.50
N ARG A 115 11.43 3.61 4.21
CA ARG A 115 12.04 4.29 5.37
C ARG A 115 11.22 4.09 6.63
N ILE A 116 11.90 3.96 7.76
CA ILE A 116 11.29 4.00 9.08
C ILE A 116 11.82 5.23 9.81
N SER A 117 10.92 6.11 10.23
CA SER A 117 11.25 7.31 11.00
C SER A 117 10.84 7.15 12.46
N HIS A 118 11.71 7.57 13.35
CA HIS A 118 11.47 7.70 14.80
C HIS A 118 11.40 9.17 15.22
N HIS A 119 11.32 10.08 14.24
CA HIS A 119 11.33 11.52 14.47
C HIS A 119 10.00 12.01 15.03
N ARG A 120 9.96 12.27 16.33
CA ARG A 120 8.74 12.64 17.06
C ARG A 120 8.00 13.85 16.48
N PRO A 121 8.67 14.95 16.11
CA PRO A 121 8.00 16.09 15.48
C PRO A 121 7.30 15.71 14.17
N ARG A 122 7.90 14.86 13.32
CA ARG A 122 7.28 14.41 12.08
C ARG A 122 6.02 13.57 12.34
N TYR A 123 6.06 12.69 13.33
CA TYR A 123 4.88 11.95 13.77
C TYR A 123 3.77 12.89 14.25
N GLN A 124 4.09 13.96 14.99
CA GLN A 124 3.11 14.94 15.44
C GLN A 124 2.48 15.71 14.27
N GLN A 125 3.28 16.14 13.28
CA GLN A 125 2.79 16.78 12.05
C GLN A 125 1.85 15.84 11.28
N TYR A 126 2.21 14.56 11.18
CA TYR A 126 1.37 13.55 10.54
C TYR A 126 0.03 13.36 11.27
N CYS A 127 0.04 13.28 12.60
CA CYS A 127 -1.19 13.20 13.39
C CYS A 127 -2.08 14.43 13.20
N GLN A 128 -1.50 15.64 13.20
CA GLN A 128 -2.23 16.89 12.97
C GLN A 128 -2.85 16.94 11.57
N LEU A 129 -2.11 16.53 10.53
CA LEU A 129 -2.66 16.38 9.18
C LEU A 129 -3.87 15.43 9.18
N ASN A 130 -3.72 14.26 9.83
CA ASN A 130 -4.79 13.26 9.87
C ASN A 130 -6.02 13.79 10.61
N GLU A 131 -5.85 14.50 11.72
CA GLU A 131 -6.95 15.18 12.43
C GLU A 131 -7.67 16.17 11.50
N THR A 132 -6.94 17.00 10.76
CA THR A 132 -7.50 17.94 9.77
C THR A 132 -8.30 17.20 8.69
N LEU A 133 -7.76 16.08 8.14
CA LEU A 133 -8.46 15.31 7.12
C LEU A 133 -9.81 14.75 7.63
N PHE A 134 -9.86 14.29 8.87
CA PHE A 134 -11.08 13.74 9.49
C PHE A 134 -11.99 14.78 10.16
N SER A 135 -11.63 16.07 10.15
CA SER A 135 -12.45 17.17 10.67
C SER A 135 -13.57 17.56 9.70
N ASP A 136 -14.42 18.50 10.11
CA ASP A 136 -15.43 19.14 9.28
C ASP A 136 -14.88 20.36 8.49
N ASP A 137 -13.56 20.57 8.48
CA ASP A 137 -12.93 21.67 7.77
C ASP A 137 -13.20 21.61 6.26
N PRO A 138 -13.24 22.79 5.59
CA PRO A 138 -13.36 22.87 4.15
C PRO A 138 -12.26 22.09 3.43
N VAL A 139 -12.57 21.55 2.24
CA VAL A 139 -11.59 20.78 1.45
C VAL A 139 -10.34 21.58 1.12
N SER A 140 -10.46 22.89 0.90
CA SER A 140 -9.32 23.77 0.66
C SER A 140 -8.33 23.84 1.82
N VAL A 141 -8.82 23.76 3.06
CA VAL A 141 -7.97 23.69 4.27
C VAL A 141 -7.25 22.34 4.32
N LYS A 142 -7.96 21.26 4.01
CA LYS A 142 -7.39 19.90 3.96
C LYS A 142 -6.32 19.76 2.86
N GLU A 143 -6.60 20.32 1.69
CA GLU A 143 -5.66 20.34 0.57
C GLU A 143 -4.40 21.16 0.91
N ALA A 144 -4.57 22.36 1.50
CA ALA A 144 -3.42 23.15 1.95
C ALA A 144 -2.57 22.42 3.00
N ALA A 145 -3.19 21.72 3.94
CA ALA A 145 -2.49 20.90 4.92
C ALA A 145 -1.72 19.73 4.28
N LEU A 146 -2.30 19.09 3.26
CA LEU A 146 -1.65 18.03 2.49
C LEU A 146 -0.43 18.56 1.71
N ILE A 147 -0.60 19.68 1.01
CA ILE A 147 0.49 20.32 0.26
C ILE A 147 1.64 20.72 1.19
N ALA A 148 1.33 21.36 2.33
CA ALA A 148 2.35 21.72 3.31
C ALA A 148 3.08 20.49 3.85
N PHE A 149 2.34 19.43 4.22
CA PHE A 149 2.94 18.20 4.74
C PHE A 149 3.85 17.51 3.71
N VAL A 150 3.42 17.41 2.45
CA VAL A 150 4.21 16.82 1.38
C VAL A 150 5.40 17.68 0.99
N GLY A 151 5.22 19.02 0.95
CA GLY A 151 6.30 19.97 0.71
C GLY A 151 7.43 19.86 1.75
N ASP A 152 7.06 19.67 3.01
CA ASP A 152 7.99 19.52 4.13
C ASP A 152 8.58 18.11 4.28
N LEU A 153 8.13 17.11 3.49
CA LEU A 153 8.71 15.76 3.57
C LEU A 153 10.19 15.81 3.14
N ASP A 154 11.07 15.47 4.06
CA ASP A 154 12.49 15.29 3.78
C ASP A 154 12.72 13.83 3.33
N GLU A 155 13.31 13.65 2.14
CA GLU A 155 13.73 12.33 1.63
C GLU A 155 14.77 11.65 2.54
N HIS A 156 15.40 12.38 3.46
CA HIS A 156 16.31 11.85 4.49
C HIS A 156 15.62 11.57 5.82
N ASP A 157 14.32 11.85 5.95
CA ASP A 157 13.55 11.59 7.18
C ASP A 157 13.44 10.09 7.44
N GLY A 158 14.19 9.61 8.41
CA GLY A 158 14.22 8.21 8.81
C GLY A 158 15.33 7.37 8.19
N VAL A 159 15.43 6.14 8.67
CA VAL A 159 16.43 5.15 8.23
C VAL A 159 15.89 4.36 7.05
N ALA A 160 16.63 4.32 5.95
CA ALA A 160 16.31 3.45 4.82
C ALA A 160 16.49 1.97 5.25
N VAL A 161 15.42 1.19 5.14
CA VAL A 161 15.41 -0.23 5.55
C VAL A 161 15.32 -1.19 4.37
N ALA A 162 14.95 -0.71 3.18
CA ALA A 162 15.03 -1.46 1.92
C ALA A 162 15.14 -0.47 0.75
N GLY A 163 16.22 -0.56 -0.01
CA GLY A 163 16.42 0.17 -1.26
C GLY A 163 15.44 -0.24 -2.37
N PRO A 164 15.42 0.47 -3.51
CA PRO A 164 14.71 0.01 -4.69
C PRO A 164 15.21 -1.37 -5.12
N PRO A 165 14.45 -2.11 -5.93
CA PRO A 165 14.90 -3.42 -6.42
C PRO A 165 16.21 -3.28 -7.21
N GLU A 166 17.28 -3.96 -6.76
CA GLU A 166 18.64 -3.79 -7.29
C GLU A 166 18.87 -4.47 -8.65
N ASP A 167 18.02 -5.44 -9.03
CA ASP A 167 18.25 -6.29 -10.21
C ASP A 167 17.34 -5.88 -11.37
N ALA A 168 17.71 -4.80 -12.06
CA ALA A 168 16.98 -4.30 -13.24
C ALA A 168 16.85 -5.36 -14.35
N ALA A 169 17.88 -6.20 -14.56
CA ALA A 169 17.85 -7.26 -15.56
C ALA A 169 16.82 -8.33 -15.19
N LEU A 170 16.71 -8.67 -13.91
CA LEU A 170 15.70 -9.61 -13.42
C LEU A 170 14.30 -9.02 -13.56
N GLN A 171 14.13 -7.74 -13.23
CA GLN A 171 12.85 -7.05 -13.43
C GLN A 171 12.43 -7.06 -14.89
N GLN A 172 13.32 -6.71 -15.82
CA GLN A 172 13.03 -6.77 -17.26
C GLN A 172 12.59 -8.17 -17.71
N ARG A 173 13.20 -9.22 -17.17
CA ARG A 173 12.85 -10.60 -17.52
C ARG A 173 11.48 -11.04 -17.00
N VAL A 174 11.04 -10.55 -15.85
CA VAL A 174 9.72 -10.88 -15.28
C VAL A 174 8.62 -9.92 -15.73
N GLN A 175 8.98 -8.77 -16.28
CA GLN A 175 8.03 -7.74 -16.72
C GLN A 175 6.93 -8.26 -17.66
N PRO A 176 7.23 -9.07 -18.71
CA PRO A 176 6.17 -9.63 -19.56
C PRO A 176 5.16 -10.49 -18.80
N VAL A 177 5.63 -11.19 -17.76
CA VAL A 177 4.74 -11.97 -16.89
C VAL A 177 3.85 -11.06 -16.04
N MET A 178 4.41 -9.98 -15.49
CA MET A 178 3.65 -8.98 -14.73
C MET A 178 2.57 -8.33 -15.61
N ASP A 179 2.90 -8.01 -16.85
CA ASP A 179 1.97 -7.37 -17.77
C ASP A 179 0.79 -8.29 -18.12
N VAL A 180 1.04 -9.56 -18.39
CA VAL A 180 -0.01 -10.55 -18.62
C VAL A 180 -0.89 -10.76 -17.39
N LEU A 181 -0.31 -10.86 -16.20
CA LEU A 181 -1.05 -11.01 -14.96
C LEU A 181 -1.91 -9.77 -14.64
N ARG A 182 -1.44 -8.57 -14.98
CA ARG A 182 -2.17 -7.31 -14.81
C ARG A 182 -3.33 -7.17 -15.81
N GLN A 183 -3.12 -7.61 -17.04
CA GLN A 183 -4.14 -7.56 -18.09
C GLN A 183 -5.25 -8.62 -17.91
N ARG A 184 -4.93 -9.78 -17.32
CA ARG A 184 -5.84 -10.91 -17.16
C ARG A 184 -6.26 -11.13 -15.71
N LEU A 185 -6.90 -10.12 -15.11
CA LEU A 185 -7.30 -10.21 -13.69
C LEU A 185 -8.42 -11.24 -13.45
N GLU A 186 -9.28 -11.48 -14.41
CA GLU A 186 -10.38 -12.46 -14.31
C GLU A 186 -9.91 -13.91 -14.34
N HIS A 187 -8.79 -14.19 -15.00
CA HIS A 187 -8.25 -15.54 -15.18
C HIS A 187 -6.84 -15.67 -14.61
N THR A 188 -6.53 -16.82 -14.09
CA THR A 188 -5.16 -17.14 -13.66
C THR A 188 -4.47 -17.94 -14.78
N PRO A 189 -3.49 -17.38 -15.51
CA PRO A 189 -2.76 -18.11 -16.54
C PRO A 189 -2.02 -19.32 -15.93
N ALA A 190 -1.83 -20.37 -16.74
CA ALA A 190 -1.06 -21.53 -16.30
C ALA A 190 0.40 -21.13 -16.02
N LEU A 191 0.98 -21.69 -14.96
CA LEU A 191 2.38 -21.40 -14.60
C LEU A 191 3.36 -21.72 -15.74
N GLN A 192 3.06 -22.74 -16.55
CA GLN A 192 3.87 -23.10 -17.73
C GLN A 192 3.82 -22.00 -18.80
N GLU A 193 2.65 -21.40 -19.05
CA GLU A 193 2.50 -20.26 -19.96
C GLU A 193 3.36 -19.08 -19.52
N LEU A 194 3.24 -18.71 -18.24
CA LEU A 194 4.02 -17.64 -17.66
C LEU A 194 5.54 -17.89 -17.67
N ALA A 195 5.94 -19.14 -17.45
CA ALA A 195 7.35 -19.54 -17.50
C ALA A 195 7.94 -19.42 -18.92
N SER A 196 7.16 -19.81 -19.93
CA SER A 196 7.53 -19.68 -21.33
C SER A 196 7.73 -18.23 -21.75
N LEU A 197 6.87 -17.29 -21.27
CA LEU A 197 7.01 -15.85 -21.54
C LEU A 197 8.32 -15.28 -21.01
N ALA A 198 8.80 -15.76 -19.87
CA ALA A 198 10.05 -15.31 -19.27
C ALA A 198 11.30 -16.08 -19.79
N GLY A 199 11.12 -17.09 -20.64
CA GLY A 199 12.20 -17.98 -21.07
C GLY A 199 12.81 -18.77 -19.91
N MET A 200 11.99 -19.22 -18.95
CA MET A 200 12.39 -19.88 -17.71
C MET A 200 11.65 -21.21 -17.51
N SER A 201 12.24 -22.11 -16.72
CA SER A 201 11.45 -23.20 -16.14
C SER A 201 10.46 -22.66 -15.08
N ARG A 202 9.41 -23.40 -14.76
CA ARG A 202 8.43 -23.02 -13.71
C ARG A 202 9.10 -22.71 -12.38
N TYR A 203 10.08 -23.50 -11.98
CA TYR A 203 10.83 -23.29 -10.74
C TYR A 203 11.66 -21.99 -10.78
N GLN A 204 12.38 -21.77 -11.90
CA GLN A 204 13.15 -20.53 -12.10
C GLN A 204 12.23 -19.31 -12.06
N LEU A 205 11.08 -19.36 -12.75
CA LEU A 205 10.12 -18.27 -12.73
C LEU A 205 9.65 -17.95 -11.31
N ILE A 206 9.23 -18.92 -10.51
CA ILE A 206 8.76 -18.67 -9.13
C ILE A 206 9.84 -17.96 -8.32
N ARG A 207 11.09 -18.42 -8.41
CA ARG A 207 12.20 -17.82 -7.66
C ARG A 207 12.54 -16.40 -8.16
N ALA A 208 12.65 -16.27 -9.48
CA ALA A 208 12.94 -14.99 -10.13
C ALA A 208 11.87 -13.94 -9.84
N PHE A 209 10.60 -14.31 -10.02
CA PHE A 209 9.47 -13.43 -9.78
C PHE A 209 9.37 -13.01 -8.31
N ARG A 210 9.56 -13.97 -7.37
CA ARG A 210 9.56 -13.66 -5.94
C ARG A 210 10.74 -12.75 -5.55
N ARG A 211 11.92 -12.92 -6.16
CA ARG A 211 13.06 -12.04 -5.93
C ARG A 211 12.83 -10.64 -6.46
N ALA A 212 12.19 -10.51 -7.63
CA ALA A 212 11.92 -9.22 -8.27
C ALA A 212 10.76 -8.45 -7.60
N THR A 213 9.72 -9.16 -7.12
CA THR A 213 8.47 -8.52 -6.66
C THR A 213 8.16 -8.73 -5.18
N GLY A 214 8.85 -9.64 -4.51
CA GLY A 214 8.52 -10.07 -3.14
C GLY A 214 7.41 -11.13 -3.05
N LEU A 215 6.68 -11.40 -4.14
CA LEU A 215 5.54 -12.32 -4.20
C LEU A 215 5.75 -13.41 -5.26
N THR A 216 5.02 -14.52 -5.14
CA THR A 216 4.88 -15.47 -6.25
C THR A 216 3.94 -14.91 -7.33
N PRO A 217 4.00 -15.38 -8.60
CA PRO A 217 3.10 -14.90 -9.65
C PRO A 217 1.62 -14.91 -9.26
N HIS A 218 1.17 -16.01 -8.64
CA HIS A 218 -0.22 -16.10 -8.19
C HIS A 218 -0.55 -15.12 -7.05
N ALA A 219 0.31 -15.02 -6.03
CA ALA A 219 0.08 -14.08 -4.92
C ALA A 219 0.08 -12.61 -5.41
N TRP A 220 0.95 -12.29 -6.36
CA TRP A 220 1.01 -10.98 -6.99
C TRP A 220 -0.27 -10.68 -7.80
N GLN A 221 -0.80 -11.66 -8.55
CA GLN A 221 -2.06 -11.47 -9.26
C GLN A 221 -3.23 -11.24 -8.30
N ILE A 222 -3.28 -11.96 -7.17
CA ILE A 222 -4.28 -11.71 -6.12
C ILE A 222 -4.15 -10.29 -5.58
N ASP A 223 -2.94 -9.81 -5.33
CA ASP A 223 -2.69 -8.44 -4.88
C ASP A 223 -3.23 -7.42 -5.91
N GLN A 224 -2.94 -7.60 -7.21
CA GLN A 224 -3.48 -6.74 -8.28
C GLN A 224 -5.02 -6.78 -8.35
N ARG A 225 -5.63 -7.95 -8.16
CA ARG A 225 -7.10 -8.08 -8.06
C ARG A 225 -7.66 -7.26 -6.89
N ILE A 226 -6.98 -7.25 -5.76
CA ILE A 226 -7.42 -6.49 -4.58
C ILE A 226 -7.25 -4.98 -4.80
N GLN A 227 -6.19 -4.53 -5.46
CA GLN A 227 -6.03 -3.13 -5.84
C GLN A 227 -7.15 -2.68 -6.78
N GLU A 228 -7.42 -3.42 -7.84
CA GLU A 228 -8.52 -3.13 -8.76
C GLU A 228 -9.90 -3.22 -8.06
N ALA A 229 -10.07 -4.16 -7.11
CA ALA A 229 -11.30 -4.23 -6.32
C ALA A 229 -11.50 -2.97 -5.48
N ARG A 230 -10.46 -2.42 -4.87
CA ARG A 230 -10.53 -1.16 -4.12
C ARG A 230 -11.05 -0.03 -5.00
N ARG A 231 -10.48 0.14 -6.20
CA ARG A 231 -10.90 1.17 -7.17
C ARG A 231 -12.37 1.02 -7.53
N ARG A 232 -12.81 -0.19 -7.94
CA ARG A 232 -14.21 -0.46 -8.33
C ARG A 232 -15.21 -0.27 -7.19
N LEU A 233 -14.82 -0.60 -5.96
CA LEU A 233 -15.67 -0.38 -4.79
C LEU A 233 -15.84 1.11 -4.49
N CYS A 234 -14.80 1.92 -4.64
CA CYS A 234 -14.89 3.38 -4.52
C CYS A 234 -15.78 4.00 -5.61
N GLU A 235 -15.82 3.39 -6.81
CA GLU A 235 -16.75 3.75 -7.89
C GLU A 235 -18.20 3.28 -7.65
N GLY A 236 -18.47 2.64 -6.51
CA GLY A 236 -19.82 2.22 -6.13
C GLY A 236 -20.28 0.87 -6.70
N GLN A 237 -19.41 0.12 -7.39
CA GLN A 237 -19.79 -1.18 -7.94
C GLN A 237 -20.20 -2.17 -6.83
N SER A 238 -21.12 -3.07 -7.13
CA SER A 238 -21.58 -4.07 -6.17
C SER A 238 -20.53 -5.14 -5.90
N LEU A 239 -20.53 -5.70 -4.68
CA LEU A 239 -19.58 -6.74 -4.28
C LEU A 239 -19.63 -7.97 -5.18
N ALA A 240 -20.82 -8.37 -5.61
CA ALA A 240 -21.02 -9.53 -6.49
C ALA A 240 -20.40 -9.30 -7.87
N VAL A 241 -20.62 -8.11 -8.45
CA VAL A 241 -20.04 -7.71 -9.74
C VAL A 241 -18.53 -7.68 -9.67
N VAL A 242 -17.97 -7.04 -8.64
CA VAL A 242 -16.51 -6.96 -8.43
C VAL A 242 -15.90 -8.36 -8.26
N ALA A 243 -16.50 -9.22 -7.43
CA ALA A 243 -16.01 -10.58 -7.22
C ALA A 243 -15.96 -11.39 -8.52
N HIS A 244 -17.03 -11.35 -9.30
CA HIS A 244 -17.12 -12.07 -10.57
C HIS A 244 -16.12 -11.54 -11.60
N ALA A 245 -16.10 -10.23 -11.81
CA ALA A 245 -15.23 -9.59 -12.79
C ALA A 245 -13.73 -9.75 -12.52
N LEU A 246 -13.35 -10.02 -11.26
CA LEU A 246 -11.95 -10.24 -10.86
C LEU A 246 -11.61 -11.72 -10.64
N GLY A 247 -12.46 -12.65 -11.12
CA GLY A 247 -12.17 -14.08 -11.13
C GLY A 247 -12.11 -14.73 -9.75
N PHE A 248 -12.85 -14.21 -8.76
CA PHE A 248 -13.07 -14.91 -7.50
C PHE A 248 -14.17 -15.96 -7.66
N ALA A 249 -14.00 -17.11 -7.01
CA ALA A 249 -14.95 -18.23 -7.11
C ALA A 249 -16.38 -17.83 -6.69
N ASP A 250 -16.48 -17.00 -5.65
CA ASP A 250 -17.74 -16.46 -5.13
C ASP A 250 -17.48 -15.19 -4.30
N GLN A 251 -18.57 -14.51 -3.91
CA GLN A 251 -18.50 -13.30 -3.09
C GLN A 251 -17.88 -13.56 -1.71
N SER A 252 -18.09 -14.71 -1.10
CA SER A 252 -17.55 -15.04 0.22
C SER A 252 -16.03 -15.25 0.15
N HIS A 253 -15.54 -15.90 -0.91
CA HIS A 253 -14.12 -16.02 -1.20
C HIS A 253 -13.49 -14.62 -1.39
N PHE A 254 -14.12 -13.78 -2.22
CA PHE A 254 -13.68 -12.39 -2.41
C PHE A 254 -13.58 -11.63 -1.08
N GLN A 255 -14.63 -11.67 -0.24
CA GLN A 255 -14.63 -10.94 1.04
C GLN A 255 -13.51 -11.40 1.99
N ARG A 256 -13.24 -12.71 2.06
CA ARG A 256 -12.15 -13.26 2.88
C ARG A 256 -10.79 -12.80 2.39
N VAL A 257 -10.55 -12.88 1.08
CA VAL A 257 -9.27 -12.48 0.47
C VAL A 257 -9.08 -10.97 0.60
N PHE A 258 -10.11 -10.17 0.29
CA PHE A 258 -10.07 -8.72 0.42
C PHE A 258 -9.76 -8.30 1.86
N LYS A 259 -10.47 -8.86 2.86
CA LYS A 259 -10.21 -8.55 4.27
C LYS A 259 -8.78 -8.91 4.69
N ALA A 260 -8.24 -10.02 4.20
CA ALA A 260 -6.87 -10.46 4.51
C ALA A 260 -5.79 -9.54 3.92
N HIS A 261 -6.09 -8.76 2.88
CA HIS A 261 -5.17 -7.79 2.29
C HIS A 261 -5.44 -6.36 2.79
N ALA A 262 -6.72 -5.96 2.84
CA ALA A 262 -7.11 -4.59 3.18
C ALA A 262 -7.33 -4.35 4.69
N GLY A 263 -7.38 -5.40 5.52
CA GLY A 263 -7.66 -5.29 6.97
C GLY A 263 -9.10 -4.85 7.31
N ALA A 264 -9.93 -4.56 6.31
CA ALA A 264 -11.34 -4.19 6.42
C ALA A 264 -12.17 -5.01 5.44
N THR A 265 -13.46 -5.19 5.72
CA THR A 265 -14.35 -5.85 4.76
C THR A 265 -14.60 -4.95 3.54
N PRO A 266 -14.94 -5.52 2.35
CA PRO A 266 -15.29 -4.70 1.19
C PRO A 266 -16.45 -3.72 1.47
N GLY A 267 -17.41 -4.12 2.31
CA GLY A 267 -18.53 -3.27 2.70
C GLY A 267 -18.12 -2.09 3.60
N GLN A 268 -17.13 -2.27 4.47
CA GLN A 268 -16.54 -1.17 5.25
C GLN A 268 -15.68 -0.26 4.36
N TYR A 269 -14.95 -0.85 3.42
CA TYR A 269 -14.08 -0.11 2.51
C TYR A 269 -14.86 0.79 1.54
N ARG A 270 -16.04 0.36 1.09
CA ARG A 270 -16.90 1.11 0.16
C ARG A 270 -17.58 2.34 0.78
N ARG A 271 -17.73 2.40 2.10
CA ARG A 271 -18.37 3.52 2.82
C ARG A 271 -17.42 4.70 2.93
#